data_80098f6ea138aff0a9ef254e3bade452
#
_entry.id   80098f6ea138aff0a9ef254e3bade452
#
_cell.length_a   1.000
_cell.length_b   1.000
_cell.length_c   1.000
_cell.angle_alpha   90.00
_cell.angle_beta   90.00
_cell.angle_gamma   90.00
#
_symmetry.space_group_name_H-M   'P 1'
#
loop_
_entity.id
_entity.type
_entity.pdbx_description
1 polymer ?
#
loop_
_entity_poly.entity_id
_entity_poly.type
_entity_poly.pdbx_seq_one_letter_code
_entity_poly.pdbx_strand_id
1 'polypeptide(L)'
;MSNLNYGVVGNCRTAALISEKGSIDWLCFPDFDSPSIFASLLDRERGGSFGFDVTEDYHISQSYVPHTNILSTSFSSKEGEFVVLDYMPYYRSCENAHYLPAELYRYVRWIKGKPRFKVNYVPAPNYAQGKVIHNVTSEFIESYCSSDNKDRQYLYSSLPLQNIEQKKEIILEKDEFFLLSYNEKVIPVDIEREKIEYCRTLVYWLNWTNRTKKYSLYNDVIERSMLVLKLMSYYNGAVLAALTTSLPESVGEVRNWDYRFCWLRDASMSIETLFQIGHIGAARRFMKFIQSTFVSKHESYQIMYGIRGERQLTEIILEHLSGYKNSKPVRIGNDAYHQKQNDSFGYLMDLIYQYYRLMPGTLDEIEDMWLSLIHISEPTRLRR
;
A
#
# COMPACT_ATOMS: atom_id res chain seq x y z
N MET A 1 2.68 3.61 -25.03
CA MET A 1 2.34 2.94 -23.76
C MET A 1 2.35 4.00 -22.67
N SER A 2 1.33 4.06 -21.83
CA SER A 2 1.33 5.00 -20.69
C SER A 2 2.30 4.45 -19.65
N ASN A 3 3.41 5.13 -19.42
CA ASN A 3 4.26 4.81 -18.28
C ASN A 3 3.51 5.15 -16.99
N LEU A 4 3.05 4.12 -16.27
CA LEU A 4 2.63 4.24 -14.87
C LEU A 4 3.89 4.34 -14.01
N ASN A 5 4.58 5.47 -14.11
CA ASN A 5 5.85 5.69 -13.43
C ASN A 5 5.56 6.28 -12.04
N TYR A 6 5.32 5.39 -11.08
CA TYR A 6 5.01 5.72 -9.70
C TYR A 6 6.02 5.07 -8.76
N GLY A 7 6.47 5.83 -7.77
CA GLY A 7 7.08 5.28 -6.57
C GLY A 7 6.00 4.74 -5.63
N VAL A 8 6.32 3.68 -4.88
CA VAL A 8 5.41 3.05 -3.90
C VAL A 8 6.03 3.12 -2.51
N VAL A 9 5.29 3.65 -1.56
CA VAL A 9 5.63 3.61 -0.13
C VAL A 9 4.52 2.93 0.64
N GLY A 10 4.84 2.25 1.75
CA GLY A 10 3.84 1.53 2.54
C GLY A 10 4.43 0.80 3.73
N ASN A 11 3.56 0.20 4.54
CA ASN A 11 3.94 -0.47 5.78
C ASN A 11 3.30 -1.87 5.95
N CYS A 12 2.94 -2.54 4.86
CA CYS A 12 2.26 -3.86 4.89
C CYS A 12 0.86 -3.83 5.51
N ARG A 13 0.29 -2.66 5.72
CA ARG A 13 -1.10 -2.41 6.07
C ARG A 13 -1.80 -1.65 4.96
N THR A 14 -1.12 -0.64 4.45
CA THR A 14 -1.56 0.19 3.33
C THR A 14 -0.36 0.69 2.54
N ALA A 15 -0.61 1.30 1.37
CA ALA A 15 0.43 1.89 0.53
C ALA A 15 -0.08 3.11 -0.24
N ALA A 16 0.85 4.02 -0.56
CA ALA A 16 0.64 5.16 -1.42
C ALA A 16 1.43 5.03 -2.71
N LEU A 17 0.83 5.46 -3.83
CA LEU A 17 1.51 5.64 -5.11
C LEU A 17 1.83 7.13 -5.29
N ILE A 18 3.10 7.41 -5.53
CA ILE A 18 3.65 8.75 -5.64
C ILE A 18 4.22 8.94 -7.03
N SER A 19 3.67 9.92 -7.76
CA SER A 19 4.06 10.22 -9.14
C SER A 19 5.50 10.76 -9.21
N GLU A 20 6.08 10.79 -10.41
CA GLU A 20 7.42 11.37 -10.65
C GLU A 20 7.54 12.84 -10.20
N LYS A 21 6.41 13.54 -10.06
CA LYS A 21 6.34 14.92 -9.57
C LYS A 21 6.18 15.02 -8.05
N GLY A 22 6.24 13.90 -7.32
CA GLY A 22 6.08 13.86 -5.88
C GLY A 22 4.65 14.05 -5.39
N SER A 23 3.63 13.84 -6.24
CA SER A 23 2.23 13.86 -5.86
C SER A 23 1.75 12.47 -5.47
N ILE A 24 1.10 12.33 -4.33
CA ILE A 24 0.37 11.13 -3.91
C ILE A 24 -0.94 11.11 -4.67
N ASP A 25 -1.05 10.19 -5.63
CA ASP A 25 -2.18 10.07 -6.55
C ASP A 25 -3.08 8.86 -6.24
N TRP A 26 -2.62 7.98 -5.34
CA TRP A 26 -3.39 6.86 -4.81
C TRP A 26 -3.02 6.59 -3.36
N LEU A 27 -4.02 6.51 -2.50
CA LEU A 27 -3.89 6.08 -1.11
C LEU A 27 -5.23 5.59 -0.59
N CYS A 28 -5.25 4.40 0.02
CA CYS A 28 -6.37 3.87 0.80
C CYS A 28 -6.00 3.86 2.28
N PHE A 29 -6.89 4.30 3.15
CA PHE A 29 -6.74 4.21 4.60
C PHE A 29 -8.01 3.61 5.23
N PRO A 30 -7.90 2.82 6.32
CA PRO A 30 -6.66 2.44 7.03
C PRO A 30 -5.90 1.26 6.40
N ASP A 31 -6.54 0.46 5.54
CA ASP A 31 -5.99 -0.77 4.97
C ASP A 31 -6.00 -0.72 3.43
N PHE A 32 -5.34 -1.66 2.77
CA PHE A 32 -5.22 -1.71 1.30
C PHE A 32 -6.57 -1.73 0.57
N ASP A 33 -7.55 -2.47 1.11
CA ASP A 33 -8.88 -2.64 0.52
C ASP A 33 -9.91 -1.61 0.98
N SER A 34 -9.50 -0.70 1.87
CA SER A 34 -10.33 0.42 2.34
C SER A 34 -10.65 1.42 1.23
N PRO A 35 -11.68 2.26 1.41
CA PRO A 35 -11.93 3.36 0.49
C PRO A 35 -10.72 4.27 0.32
N SER A 36 -10.53 4.78 -0.91
CA SER A 36 -9.43 5.70 -1.18
C SER A 36 -9.65 7.06 -0.56
N ILE A 37 -8.54 7.69 -0.15
CA ILE A 37 -8.46 9.09 0.27
C ILE A 37 -7.96 9.95 -0.88
N PHE A 38 -7.01 9.41 -1.66
CA PHE A 38 -6.54 10.00 -2.91
C PHE A 38 -6.71 8.98 -4.02
N ALA A 39 -7.28 9.39 -5.13
CA ALA A 39 -7.54 8.58 -6.32
C ALA A 39 -7.39 9.38 -7.62
N SER A 40 -6.56 10.44 -7.66
CA SER A 40 -6.26 11.18 -8.90
C SER A 40 -5.64 10.29 -9.98
N LEU A 41 -5.08 9.12 -9.60
CA LEU A 41 -4.69 8.05 -10.51
C LEU A 41 -5.86 7.60 -11.40
N LEU A 42 -7.07 7.50 -10.84
CA LEU A 42 -8.28 7.07 -11.56
C LEU A 42 -9.09 8.25 -12.11
N ASP A 43 -9.08 9.39 -11.42
CA ASP A 43 -9.81 10.59 -11.85
C ASP A 43 -9.09 11.85 -11.36
N ARG A 44 -8.45 12.56 -12.30
CA ARG A 44 -7.63 13.73 -11.96
C ARG A 44 -8.43 14.91 -11.43
N GLU A 45 -9.70 15.02 -11.80
CA GLU A 45 -10.55 16.14 -11.40
C GLU A 45 -11.19 15.91 -10.03
N ARG A 46 -11.61 14.67 -9.75
CA ARG A 46 -12.40 14.32 -8.57
C ARG A 46 -11.61 13.54 -7.51
N GLY A 47 -10.64 12.74 -7.94
CA GLY A 47 -9.98 11.75 -7.08
C GLY A 47 -9.10 12.31 -5.96
N GLY A 48 -8.76 13.61 -6.05
CA GLY A 48 -7.92 14.26 -5.04
C GLY A 48 -6.47 13.77 -5.04
N SER A 49 -5.57 14.60 -4.49
CA SER A 49 -4.14 14.33 -4.43
C SER A 49 -3.44 15.10 -3.31
N PHE A 50 -2.20 14.72 -3.02
CA PHE A 50 -1.36 15.45 -2.09
C PHE A 50 0.07 15.61 -2.66
N GLY A 51 0.40 16.82 -3.10
CA GLY A 51 1.66 17.12 -3.79
C GLY A 51 2.21 18.50 -3.51
N PHE A 52 3.27 18.83 -4.26
CA PHE A 52 3.95 20.12 -4.23
C PHE A 52 3.91 20.76 -5.62
N ASP A 53 3.31 21.92 -5.70
CA ASP A 53 3.32 22.71 -6.93
C ASP A 53 4.54 23.62 -6.91
N VAL A 54 5.47 23.38 -7.82
CA VAL A 54 6.67 24.16 -8.07
C VAL A 54 6.61 24.80 -9.45
N THR A 55 7.44 25.82 -9.69
CA THR A 55 7.56 26.45 -11.01
C THR A 55 8.24 25.53 -12.03
N GLU A 56 8.09 25.81 -13.33
CA GLU A 56 8.58 24.95 -14.42
C GLU A 56 10.12 24.84 -14.49
N ASP A 57 10.85 25.73 -13.86
CA ASP A 57 12.30 25.72 -13.79
C ASP A 57 12.88 24.72 -12.79
N TYR A 58 12.02 24.05 -12.00
CA TYR A 58 12.46 22.97 -11.12
C TYR A 58 12.74 21.67 -11.89
N HIS A 59 13.93 21.15 -11.69
CA HIS A 59 14.25 19.78 -12.06
C HIS A 59 13.83 18.83 -10.94
N ILE A 60 12.97 17.86 -11.27
CA ILE A 60 12.47 16.88 -10.31
C ILE A 60 13.06 15.51 -10.64
N SER A 61 13.63 14.84 -9.65
CA SER A 61 14.11 13.46 -9.76
C SER A 61 13.67 12.62 -8.58
N GLN A 62 13.42 11.34 -8.83
CA GLN A 62 12.90 10.43 -7.82
C GLN A 62 13.69 9.13 -7.77
N SER A 63 14.02 8.69 -6.57
CA SER A 63 14.70 7.42 -6.32
C SER A 63 14.33 6.90 -4.93
N TYR A 64 14.55 5.62 -4.69
CA TYR A 64 14.44 5.09 -3.33
C TYR A 64 15.71 5.33 -2.53
N VAL A 65 15.57 5.59 -1.23
CA VAL A 65 16.68 5.47 -0.29
C VAL A 65 17.21 4.03 -0.39
N PRO A 66 18.50 3.81 -0.63
CA PRO A 66 19.05 2.48 -0.89
C PRO A 66 18.61 1.44 0.14
N HIS A 67 18.23 0.26 -0.34
CA HIS A 67 17.82 -0.90 0.48
C HIS A 67 16.51 -0.72 1.28
N THR A 68 15.66 0.26 0.90
CA THR A 68 14.43 0.58 1.65
C THR A 68 13.20 0.76 0.75
N ASN A 69 12.03 0.91 1.39
CA ASN A 69 10.79 1.41 0.78
C ASN A 69 10.52 2.88 1.16
N ILE A 70 11.56 3.65 1.44
CA ILE A 70 11.49 5.11 1.63
C ILE A 70 11.78 5.75 0.27
N LEU A 71 10.85 6.57 -0.21
CA LEU A 71 10.98 7.24 -1.50
C LEU A 71 11.54 8.64 -1.30
N SER A 72 12.52 9.02 -2.11
CA SER A 72 13.16 10.33 -2.12
C SER A 72 12.83 11.05 -3.42
N THR A 73 12.14 12.17 -3.33
CA THR A 73 11.88 13.07 -4.46
C THR A 73 12.66 14.37 -4.27
N SER A 74 13.62 14.64 -5.14
CA SER A 74 14.44 15.84 -5.12
C SER A 74 13.87 16.91 -6.05
N PHE A 75 13.80 18.13 -5.57
CA PHE A 75 13.36 19.32 -6.28
C PHE A 75 14.51 20.34 -6.29
N SER A 76 15.05 20.65 -7.45
CA SER A 76 16.18 21.59 -7.57
C SER A 76 15.94 22.66 -8.62
N SER A 77 16.26 23.90 -8.28
CA SER A 77 16.21 25.06 -9.16
C SER A 77 17.38 25.99 -8.87
N LYS A 78 17.45 27.11 -9.59
CA LYS A 78 18.45 28.18 -9.32
C LYS A 78 18.21 28.86 -7.97
N GLU A 79 16.99 28.91 -7.48
CA GLU A 79 16.64 29.54 -6.21
C GLU A 79 16.99 28.68 -4.99
N GLY A 80 16.97 27.36 -5.16
CA GLY A 80 17.28 26.44 -4.07
C GLY A 80 16.93 24.99 -4.36
N GLU A 81 17.14 24.15 -3.35
CA GLU A 81 16.95 22.72 -3.45
C GLU A 81 16.35 22.17 -2.14
N PHE A 82 15.39 21.28 -2.29
CA PHE A 82 14.83 20.49 -1.18
C PHE A 82 14.53 19.05 -1.62
N VAL A 83 14.41 18.16 -0.64
CA VAL A 83 14.10 16.74 -0.86
C VAL A 83 12.92 16.37 -0.01
N VAL A 84 11.97 15.64 -0.57
CA VAL A 84 10.85 15.03 0.18
C VAL A 84 11.15 13.55 0.35
N LEU A 85 11.18 13.09 1.60
CA LEU A 85 11.27 11.68 1.96
C LEU A 85 9.89 11.19 2.36
N ASP A 86 9.31 10.36 1.51
CA ASP A 86 7.98 9.78 1.71
C ASP A 86 8.10 8.38 2.29
N TYR A 87 7.41 8.09 3.39
CA TYR A 87 7.39 6.78 4.01
C TYR A 87 6.16 6.58 4.90
N MET A 88 5.90 5.32 5.24
CA MET A 88 4.94 4.93 6.27
C MET A 88 5.68 4.16 7.37
N PRO A 89 5.46 4.48 8.66
CA PRO A 89 6.16 3.82 9.76
C PRO A 89 5.95 2.31 9.73
N TYR A 90 7.05 1.58 9.81
CA TYR A 90 7.05 0.14 9.96
C TYR A 90 8.29 -0.33 10.71
N TYR A 91 8.10 -0.76 11.95
CA TYR A 91 9.16 -1.29 12.78
C TYR A 91 8.60 -2.21 13.88
N ARG A 92 9.49 -2.93 14.56
CA ARG A 92 9.12 -3.82 15.65
C ARG A 92 9.02 -3.01 16.94
N SER A 93 7.84 -2.95 17.55
CA SER A 93 7.59 -2.18 18.78
C SER A 93 7.94 -2.96 20.06
N CYS A 94 7.71 -4.30 20.04
CA CYS A 94 8.08 -5.23 21.08
C CYS A 94 8.33 -6.63 20.48
N GLU A 95 8.56 -7.65 21.32
CA GLU A 95 8.98 -8.97 20.83
C GLU A 95 8.10 -9.56 19.72
N ASN A 96 6.79 -9.37 19.79
CA ASN A 96 5.86 -10.00 18.85
C ASN A 96 4.94 -8.99 18.13
N ALA A 97 5.12 -7.69 18.32
CA ALA A 97 4.28 -6.68 17.71
C ALA A 97 5.06 -5.75 16.77
N HIS A 98 4.44 -5.41 15.64
CA HIS A 98 4.92 -4.39 14.73
C HIS A 98 4.08 -3.13 14.89
N TYR A 99 4.74 -1.99 14.86
CA TYR A 99 4.09 -0.70 14.72
C TYR A 99 3.88 -0.42 13.25
N LEU A 100 2.63 -0.37 12.82
CA LEU A 100 2.20 -0.15 11.43
C LEU A 100 0.89 0.67 11.45
N PRO A 101 0.97 1.94 11.86
CA PRO A 101 -0.20 2.82 11.92
C PRO A 101 -0.70 3.17 10.51
N ALA A 102 -1.96 3.62 10.42
CA ALA A 102 -2.46 4.25 9.21
C ALA A 102 -1.97 5.70 9.15
N GLU A 103 -0.67 5.86 8.98
CA GLU A 103 0.04 7.14 8.94
C GLU A 103 0.97 7.20 7.75
N LEU A 104 1.01 8.36 7.09
CA LEU A 104 1.94 8.66 6.01
C LEU A 104 2.71 9.92 6.36
N TYR A 105 4.02 9.82 6.31
CA TYR A 105 4.95 10.92 6.56
C TYR A 105 5.57 11.41 5.27
N ARG A 106 5.73 12.73 5.17
CA ARG A 106 6.44 13.44 4.11
C ARG A 106 7.46 14.37 4.78
N TYR A 107 8.68 13.91 4.95
CA TYR A 107 9.77 14.68 5.55
C TYR A 107 10.42 15.56 4.51
N VAL A 108 10.24 16.86 4.63
CA VAL A 108 10.75 17.88 3.69
C VAL A 108 12.08 18.40 4.20
N ARG A 109 13.17 17.95 3.60
CA ARG A 109 14.52 18.34 3.96
C ARG A 109 14.96 19.55 3.14
N TRP A 110 15.33 20.61 3.81
CA TRP A 110 15.98 21.74 3.20
C TRP A 110 17.45 21.39 2.87
N ILE A 111 17.90 21.67 1.63
CA ILE A 111 19.26 21.38 1.21
C ILE A 111 20.05 22.68 1.07
N LYS A 112 19.54 23.65 0.31
CA LYS A 112 20.18 24.95 0.11
C LYS A 112 19.25 25.99 -0.51
N GLY A 113 19.64 27.27 -0.40
CA GLY A 113 18.93 28.39 -1.02
C GLY A 113 17.60 28.71 -0.36
N LYS A 114 16.68 29.25 -1.14
CA LYS A 114 15.31 29.59 -0.72
C LYS A 114 14.30 28.99 -1.69
N PRO A 115 14.19 27.64 -1.73
CA PRO A 115 13.25 27.01 -2.63
C PRO A 115 11.83 27.37 -2.25
N ARG A 116 10.97 27.47 -3.28
CA ARG A 116 9.56 27.90 -3.18
C ARG A 116 8.64 26.84 -3.72
N PHE A 117 7.53 26.61 -3.03
CA PHE A 117 6.48 25.70 -3.48
C PHE A 117 5.14 26.08 -2.88
N LYS A 118 4.06 25.54 -3.45
CA LYS A 118 2.74 25.50 -2.83
C LYS A 118 2.40 24.06 -2.49
N VAL A 119 1.66 23.86 -1.41
CA VAL A 119 1.15 22.55 -1.04
C VAL A 119 -0.21 22.35 -1.68
N ASN A 120 -0.35 21.28 -2.45
CA ASN A 120 -1.63 20.87 -3.02
C ASN A 120 -2.18 19.69 -2.22
N TYR A 121 -2.93 19.96 -1.15
CA TYR A 121 -3.61 18.97 -0.33
C TYR A 121 -5.10 19.00 -0.63
N VAL A 122 -5.58 18.01 -1.37
CA VAL A 122 -6.97 17.88 -1.81
C VAL A 122 -7.44 16.45 -1.55
N PRO A 123 -7.78 16.09 -0.32
CA PRO A 123 -8.32 14.77 -0.03
C PRO A 123 -9.72 14.61 -0.63
N ALA A 124 -10.00 13.39 -1.10
CA ALA A 124 -11.29 12.99 -1.65
C ALA A 124 -11.71 11.62 -1.08
N PRO A 125 -11.99 11.55 0.25
CA PRO A 125 -12.27 10.30 0.94
C PRO A 125 -13.49 9.58 0.37
N ASN A 126 -13.58 8.29 0.70
CA ASN A 126 -14.64 7.40 0.24
C ASN A 126 -14.77 7.39 -1.30
N TYR A 127 -13.65 7.22 -2.02
CA TYR A 127 -13.61 7.22 -3.49
C TYR A 127 -14.20 8.50 -4.12
N ALA A 128 -14.01 9.65 -3.49
CA ALA A 128 -14.58 10.92 -3.90
C ALA A 128 -16.13 10.94 -3.92
N GLN A 129 -16.78 10.12 -3.09
CA GLN A 129 -18.23 10.13 -2.92
C GLN A 129 -18.65 11.18 -1.90
N GLY A 130 -19.22 12.27 -2.36
CA GLY A 130 -19.76 13.31 -1.51
C GLY A 130 -18.85 14.53 -1.37
N LYS A 131 -19.32 15.50 -0.57
CA LYS A 131 -18.61 16.77 -0.33
C LYS A 131 -17.61 16.59 0.81
N VAL A 132 -16.40 17.05 0.60
CA VAL A 132 -15.36 17.08 1.64
C VAL A 132 -15.55 18.31 2.52
N ILE A 133 -15.44 18.13 3.81
CA ILE A 133 -15.42 19.19 4.83
C ILE A 133 -14.01 19.28 5.39
N HIS A 134 -13.47 20.50 5.43
CA HIS A 134 -12.19 20.83 6.05
C HIS A 134 -12.38 21.70 7.28
N ASN A 135 -11.81 21.30 8.40
CA ASN A 135 -11.74 22.09 9.62
C ASN A 135 -10.26 22.37 9.94
N VAL A 136 -9.85 23.62 9.77
CA VAL A 136 -8.48 24.05 10.09
C VAL A 136 -8.42 24.49 11.54
N THR A 137 -7.58 23.83 12.32
CA THR A 137 -7.29 24.17 13.73
C THR A 137 -5.88 24.77 13.86
N SER A 138 -5.43 25.01 15.06
CA SER A 138 -4.03 25.40 15.32
C SER A 138 -3.05 24.24 15.18
N GLU A 139 -3.51 22.97 15.26
CA GLU A 139 -2.67 21.77 15.32
C GLU A 139 -2.73 20.92 14.06
N PHE A 140 -3.89 20.88 13.39
CA PHE A 140 -4.11 20.04 12.21
C PHE A 140 -5.21 20.58 11.27
N ILE A 141 -5.23 20.07 10.05
CA ILE A 141 -6.37 20.14 9.14
C ILE A 141 -7.13 18.82 9.24
N GLU A 142 -8.36 18.85 9.74
CA GLU A 142 -9.25 17.70 9.75
C GLU A 142 -10.04 17.67 8.43
N SER A 143 -10.09 16.52 7.78
CA SER A 143 -10.82 16.32 6.52
C SER A 143 -11.71 15.08 6.63
N TYR A 144 -12.97 15.18 6.19
CA TYR A 144 -13.91 14.05 6.16
C TYR A 144 -15.00 14.26 5.12
N CYS A 145 -15.68 13.16 4.74
CA CYS A 145 -16.80 13.21 3.83
C CYS A 145 -18.09 13.62 4.59
N SER A 146 -18.87 14.55 4.04
CA SER A 146 -20.13 15.01 4.65
C SER A 146 -21.19 13.91 4.75
N SER A 147 -21.15 12.90 3.88
CA SER A 147 -22.08 11.77 3.88
C SER A 147 -21.69 10.66 4.86
N ASP A 148 -20.42 10.59 5.25
CA ASP A 148 -19.89 9.63 6.22
C ASP A 148 -18.79 10.31 7.07
N ASN A 149 -19.15 10.70 8.28
CA ASN A 149 -18.25 11.40 9.20
C ASN A 149 -17.42 10.44 10.09
N LYS A 150 -17.44 9.15 9.82
CA LYS A 150 -16.69 8.16 10.59
C LYS A 150 -15.22 8.14 10.22
N ASP A 151 -14.92 8.41 8.95
CA ASP A 151 -13.57 8.34 8.41
C ASP A 151 -12.97 9.74 8.34
N ARG A 152 -12.07 10.03 9.29
CA ARG A 152 -11.43 11.33 9.42
C ARG A 152 -9.94 11.24 9.12
N GLN A 153 -9.44 12.20 8.37
CA GLN A 153 -8.02 12.39 8.10
C GLN A 153 -7.55 13.62 8.85
N TYR A 154 -6.40 13.52 9.51
CA TYR A 154 -5.75 14.62 10.20
C TYR A 154 -4.39 14.89 9.54
N LEU A 155 -4.25 16.06 8.92
CA LEU A 155 -2.98 16.53 8.38
C LEU A 155 -2.31 17.46 9.37
N TYR A 156 -1.16 17.04 9.89
CA TYR A 156 -0.27 17.83 10.71
C TYR A 156 0.89 18.35 9.87
N SER A 157 1.41 19.51 10.25
CA SER A 157 2.61 20.08 9.62
C SER A 157 3.27 21.07 10.57
N SER A 158 4.59 21.21 10.43
CA SER A 158 5.35 22.31 11.04
C SER A 158 5.19 23.63 10.29
N LEU A 159 4.66 23.59 9.05
CA LEU A 159 4.28 24.76 8.28
C LEU A 159 2.94 25.35 8.72
N PRO A 160 2.68 26.66 8.52
CA PRO A 160 1.40 27.24 8.86
C PRO A 160 0.24 26.60 8.08
N LEU A 161 -0.67 25.94 8.80
CA LEU A 161 -1.79 25.19 8.20
C LEU A 161 -2.71 26.04 7.33
N GLN A 162 -2.89 27.33 7.66
CA GLN A 162 -3.65 28.28 6.85
C GLN A 162 -2.99 28.56 5.49
N ASN A 163 -1.66 28.51 5.40
CA ASN A 163 -0.96 28.65 4.13
C ASN A 163 -1.19 27.42 3.22
N ILE A 164 -1.27 26.23 3.84
CA ILE A 164 -1.60 24.99 3.15
C ILE A 164 -3.03 25.04 2.61
N GLU A 165 -4.00 25.36 3.46
CA GLU A 165 -5.43 25.47 3.09
C GLU A 165 -5.67 26.50 1.98
N GLN A 166 -5.00 27.65 2.06
CA GLN A 166 -5.12 28.74 1.10
C GLN A 166 -4.20 28.60 -0.12
N LYS A 167 -3.45 27.48 -0.21
CA LYS A 167 -2.45 27.21 -1.29
C LYS A 167 -1.50 28.38 -1.51
N LYS A 168 -1.06 29.03 -0.42
CA LYS A 168 -0.08 30.11 -0.48
C LYS A 168 1.31 29.59 -0.79
N GLU A 169 2.12 30.41 -1.44
CA GLU A 169 3.53 30.13 -1.66
C GLU A 169 4.28 30.08 -0.32
N ILE A 170 5.09 29.04 -0.15
CA ILE A 170 5.94 28.79 1.01
C ILE A 170 7.39 28.89 0.56
N ILE A 171 8.21 29.60 1.34
CA ILE A 171 9.66 29.64 1.21
C ILE A 171 10.23 28.70 2.26
N LEU A 172 10.99 27.70 1.84
CA LEU A 172 11.62 26.75 2.75
C LEU A 172 13.00 27.27 3.18
N GLU A 173 13.22 27.34 4.49
CA GLU A 173 14.49 27.79 5.10
C GLU A 173 15.08 26.79 6.10
N LYS A 174 14.34 25.73 6.43
CA LYS A 174 14.73 24.64 7.31
C LYS A 174 13.94 23.37 6.98
N ASP A 175 14.26 22.28 7.66
CA ASP A 175 13.50 21.04 7.54
C ASP A 175 12.08 21.21 8.10
N GLU A 176 11.12 20.72 7.35
CA GLU A 176 9.69 20.72 7.68
C GLU A 176 9.09 19.34 7.48
N PHE A 177 7.86 19.10 7.93
CA PHE A 177 7.20 17.82 7.73
C PHE A 177 5.70 17.96 7.50
N PHE A 178 5.14 16.87 6.98
CA PHE A 178 3.72 16.59 6.95
C PHE A 178 3.48 15.18 7.49
N LEU A 179 2.50 15.04 8.35
CA LEU A 179 1.98 13.76 8.81
C LEU A 179 0.49 13.70 8.49
N LEU A 180 0.09 12.71 7.70
CA LEU A 180 -1.31 12.37 7.46
C LEU A 180 -1.67 11.14 8.29
N SER A 181 -2.59 11.25 9.23
CA SER A 181 -3.12 10.15 10.05
C SER A 181 -4.61 9.90 9.80
N TYR A 182 -5.07 8.70 10.13
CA TYR A 182 -6.45 8.26 9.95
C TYR A 182 -7.11 7.93 11.28
N ASN A 183 -8.23 8.58 11.56
CA ASN A 183 -9.09 8.42 12.76
C ASN A 183 -8.41 8.61 14.12
N GLU A 184 -7.10 8.63 14.19
CA GLU A 184 -6.35 8.82 15.42
C GLU A 184 -5.66 10.18 15.42
N LYS A 185 -5.90 10.95 16.49
CA LYS A 185 -5.15 12.18 16.74
C LYS A 185 -3.82 11.82 17.38
N VAL A 186 -2.76 12.26 16.73
CA VAL A 186 -1.38 11.98 17.14
C VAL A 186 -0.84 13.14 18.00
N ILE A 187 -0.31 12.86 19.17
CA ILE A 187 0.28 13.84 20.10
C ILE A 187 1.50 13.23 20.79
N PRO A 188 2.64 13.91 20.89
CA PRO A 188 3.00 15.15 20.20
C PRO A 188 3.35 14.93 18.72
N VAL A 189 3.19 15.96 17.88
CA VAL A 189 3.61 15.96 16.48
C VAL A 189 4.58 17.13 16.27
N ASP A 190 5.86 16.79 16.15
CA ASP A 190 6.94 17.74 15.94
C ASP A 190 8.04 17.13 15.04
N ILE A 191 9.05 17.93 14.70
CA ILE A 191 10.15 17.52 13.84
C ILE A 191 11.04 16.43 14.47
N GLU A 192 11.11 16.35 15.79
CA GLU A 192 11.88 15.32 16.48
C GLU A 192 11.19 13.97 16.39
N ARG A 193 9.86 13.93 16.53
CA ARG A 193 9.07 12.73 16.26
C ARG A 193 9.29 12.26 14.81
N GLU A 194 9.21 13.17 13.83
CA GLU A 194 9.45 12.87 12.43
C GLU A 194 10.80 12.15 12.23
N LYS A 195 11.88 12.72 12.77
CA LYS A 195 13.22 12.12 12.67
C LYS A 195 13.31 10.74 13.31
N ILE A 196 12.65 10.54 14.46
CA ILE A 196 12.62 9.25 15.15
C ILE A 196 11.89 8.20 14.31
N GLU A 197 10.71 8.51 13.78
CA GLU A 197 9.93 7.60 12.96
C GLU A 197 10.64 7.27 11.64
N TYR A 198 11.28 8.25 11.02
CA TYR A 198 12.15 8.05 9.87
C TYR A 198 13.29 7.06 10.18
N CYS A 199 14.05 7.29 11.26
CA CYS A 199 15.18 6.44 11.64
C CYS A 199 14.73 5.01 11.96
N ARG A 200 13.63 4.82 12.69
CA ARG A 200 13.08 3.51 13.03
C ARG A 200 12.67 2.74 11.78
N THR A 201 11.99 3.42 10.85
CA THR A 201 11.55 2.84 9.57
C THR A 201 12.74 2.50 8.68
N LEU A 202 13.74 3.39 8.60
CA LEU A 202 14.99 3.15 7.88
C LEU A 202 15.70 1.88 8.40
N VAL A 203 15.91 1.80 9.71
CA VAL A 203 16.58 0.65 10.35
C VAL A 203 15.79 -0.64 10.10
N TYR A 204 14.47 -0.60 10.15
CA TYR A 204 13.64 -1.76 9.84
C TYR A 204 13.91 -2.29 8.42
N TRP A 205 13.85 -1.41 7.40
CA TRP A 205 14.06 -1.83 6.01
C TRP A 205 15.48 -2.33 5.76
N LEU A 206 16.50 -1.65 6.30
CA LEU A 206 17.90 -2.10 6.21
C LEU A 206 18.10 -3.48 6.85
N ASN A 207 17.51 -3.73 8.02
CA ASN A 207 17.56 -5.04 8.66
C ASN A 207 16.80 -6.11 7.85
N TRP A 208 15.71 -5.74 7.20
CA TRP A 208 14.94 -6.68 6.38
C TRP A 208 15.73 -7.07 5.12
N THR A 209 16.26 -6.11 4.38
CA THR A 209 17.04 -6.35 3.15
C THR A 209 18.35 -7.06 3.41
N ASN A 210 19.00 -6.80 4.56
CA ASN A 210 20.24 -7.47 4.94
C ASN A 210 20.09 -9.00 5.13
N ARG A 211 18.88 -9.48 5.34
CA ARG A 211 18.57 -10.92 5.45
C ARG A 211 18.30 -11.58 4.09
N THR A 212 18.17 -10.81 3.03
CA THR A 212 17.92 -11.32 1.68
C THR A 212 19.19 -12.00 1.15
N LYS A 213 19.03 -13.22 0.64
CA LYS A 213 20.12 -13.95 -0.02
C LYS A 213 20.70 -13.12 -1.17
N LYS A 214 22.00 -13.02 -1.25
CA LYS A 214 22.69 -12.30 -2.32
C LYS A 214 23.06 -13.26 -3.46
N TYR A 215 23.03 -12.74 -4.67
CA TYR A 215 23.32 -13.46 -5.92
C TYR A 215 24.50 -12.79 -6.63
N SER A 216 25.10 -13.46 -7.58
CA SER A 216 26.21 -12.92 -8.36
C SER A 216 25.79 -11.83 -9.33
N LEU A 217 24.52 -11.82 -9.76
CA LEU A 217 23.99 -10.90 -10.77
C LEU A 217 22.65 -10.32 -10.31
N TYR A 218 22.33 -9.09 -10.75
CA TYR A 218 21.03 -8.42 -10.62
C TYR A 218 20.54 -8.18 -9.19
N ASN A 219 21.44 -8.09 -8.20
CA ASN A 219 21.06 -7.94 -6.80
C ASN A 219 20.13 -6.73 -6.56
N ASP A 220 20.40 -5.58 -7.17
CA ASP A 220 19.59 -4.37 -6.98
C ASP A 220 18.15 -4.56 -7.48
N VAL A 221 17.99 -5.20 -8.64
CA VAL A 221 16.67 -5.48 -9.23
C VAL A 221 15.92 -6.52 -8.40
N ILE A 222 16.61 -7.57 -7.96
CA ILE A 222 16.05 -8.61 -7.08
C ILE A 222 15.60 -7.98 -5.77
N GLU A 223 16.45 -7.20 -5.13
CA GLU A 223 16.16 -6.53 -3.86
C GLU A 223 14.96 -5.59 -3.99
N ARG A 224 14.92 -4.75 -5.04
CA ARG A 224 13.78 -3.86 -5.29
C ARG A 224 12.48 -4.64 -5.50
N SER A 225 12.51 -5.73 -6.28
CA SER A 225 11.36 -6.61 -6.48
C SER A 225 10.87 -7.22 -5.17
N MET A 226 11.79 -7.69 -4.34
CA MET A 226 11.47 -8.28 -3.03
C MET A 226 10.87 -7.25 -2.07
N LEU A 227 11.36 -6.02 -2.07
CA LEU A 227 10.79 -4.92 -1.27
C LEU A 227 9.36 -4.60 -1.70
N VAL A 228 9.03 -4.68 -3.00
CA VAL A 228 7.65 -4.53 -3.49
C VAL A 228 6.77 -5.70 -3.03
N LEU A 229 7.20 -6.94 -3.23
CA LEU A 229 6.45 -8.12 -2.77
C LEU A 229 6.21 -8.09 -1.25
N LYS A 230 7.21 -7.61 -0.49
CA LYS A 230 7.06 -7.41 0.95
C LYS A 230 5.98 -6.38 1.27
N LEU A 231 5.91 -5.24 0.55
CA LEU A 231 4.87 -4.23 0.73
C LEU A 231 3.48 -4.80 0.46
N MET A 232 3.33 -5.64 -0.56
CA MET A 232 2.06 -6.27 -0.94
C MET A 232 1.63 -7.38 0.02
N SER A 233 2.49 -7.78 0.95
CA SER A 233 2.17 -8.78 1.98
C SER A 233 1.53 -8.10 3.18
N TYR A 234 0.22 -8.28 3.37
CA TYR A 234 -0.50 -7.77 4.52
C TYR A 234 0.04 -8.38 5.82
N TYR A 235 -0.07 -7.67 6.93
CA TYR A 235 0.58 -8.05 8.19
C TYR A 235 0.12 -9.42 8.74
N ASN A 236 -1.09 -9.88 8.40
CA ASN A 236 -1.61 -11.19 8.81
C ASN A 236 -1.09 -12.35 7.92
N GLY A 237 -0.48 -12.04 6.77
CA GLY A 237 0.08 -13.01 5.84
C GLY A 237 -0.63 -13.07 4.48
N ALA A 238 -1.81 -12.48 4.30
CA ALA A 238 -2.42 -12.34 2.98
C ALA A 238 -1.49 -11.58 2.03
N VAL A 239 -1.51 -11.90 0.74
CA VAL A 239 -0.72 -11.20 -0.29
C VAL A 239 -1.67 -10.69 -1.36
N LEU A 240 -1.60 -9.39 -1.63
CA LEU A 240 -2.44 -8.75 -2.63
C LEU A 240 -1.90 -9.01 -4.05
N ALA A 241 -2.79 -9.15 -5.01
CA ALA A 241 -2.42 -9.23 -6.42
C ALA A 241 -1.99 -7.85 -6.97
N ALA A 242 -2.61 -6.75 -6.49
CA ALA A 242 -2.16 -5.37 -6.75
C ALA A 242 -2.53 -4.43 -5.60
N LEU A 243 -1.92 -3.24 -5.59
CA LEU A 243 -2.20 -2.18 -4.59
C LEU A 243 -3.33 -1.25 -5.02
N THR A 244 -3.84 -1.40 -6.25
CA THR A 244 -4.81 -0.50 -6.87
C THR A 244 -6.02 -1.25 -7.39
N THR A 245 -7.10 -0.50 -7.62
CA THR A 245 -8.24 -0.97 -8.41
C THR A 245 -8.25 -0.33 -9.78
N SER A 246 -8.93 -0.98 -10.72
CA SER A 246 -9.44 -0.44 -11.99
C SER A 246 -8.41 0.20 -12.91
N LEU A 247 -7.15 -0.21 -12.82
CA LEU A 247 -6.18 0.08 -13.86
C LEU A 247 -6.45 -0.82 -15.08
N PRO A 248 -6.57 -0.25 -16.29
CA PRO A 248 -6.95 -1.02 -17.46
C PRO A 248 -5.83 -1.90 -17.99
N GLU A 249 -6.17 -3.10 -18.48
CA GLU A 249 -5.25 -3.94 -19.27
C GLU A 249 -4.82 -3.20 -20.56
N SER A 250 -5.77 -2.50 -21.18
CA SER A 250 -5.55 -1.61 -22.30
C SER A 250 -6.30 -0.30 -22.07
N VAL A 251 -5.63 0.83 -22.27
CA VAL A 251 -6.24 2.15 -22.06
C VAL A 251 -7.45 2.35 -22.96
N GLY A 252 -8.58 2.75 -22.36
CA GLY A 252 -9.87 2.94 -23.03
C GLY A 252 -10.76 1.70 -23.04
N GLU A 253 -10.26 0.54 -22.60
CA GLU A 253 -11.00 -0.73 -22.57
C GLU A 253 -11.70 -0.96 -21.22
N VAL A 254 -12.55 -2.00 -21.17
CA VAL A 254 -13.48 -2.27 -20.04
C VAL A 254 -12.93 -3.25 -19.00
N ARG A 255 -11.78 -3.85 -19.23
CA ARG A 255 -11.15 -4.80 -18.31
C ARG A 255 -10.36 -4.09 -17.23
N ASN A 256 -11.10 -3.52 -16.28
CA ASN A 256 -10.62 -2.67 -15.19
C ASN A 256 -11.08 -3.27 -13.88
N TRP A 257 -10.27 -4.18 -13.30
CA TRP A 257 -10.67 -4.98 -12.14
C TRP A 257 -10.07 -4.47 -10.84
N ASP A 258 -10.73 -4.76 -9.73
CA ASP A 258 -10.13 -4.56 -8.41
C ASP A 258 -9.24 -5.75 -8.06
N TYR A 259 -7.95 -5.52 -7.96
CA TYR A 259 -6.94 -6.52 -7.63
C TYR A 259 -6.39 -6.43 -6.20
N ARG A 260 -7.02 -5.64 -5.33
CA ARG A 260 -6.60 -5.44 -3.93
C ARG A 260 -6.95 -6.63 -3.02
N PHE A 261 -7.06 -7.81 -3.57
CA PHE A 261 -7.45 -9.05 -2.89
C PHE A 261 -6.34 -10.10 -2.98
N CYS A 262 -6.46 -11.13 -2.13
CA CYS A 262 -5.51 -12.24 -2.07
C CYS A 262 -5.94 -13.35 -3.03
N TRP A 263 -5.39 -13.35 -4.27
CA TRP A 263 -5.45 -14.52 -5.15
C TRP A 263 -4.49 -15.58 -4.68
N LEU A 264 -4.96 -16.80 -4.47
CA LEU A 264 -4.13 -17.87 -3.91
C LEU A 264 -2.98 -18.28 -4.83
N ARG A 265 -3.17 -18.25 -6.15
CA ARG A 265 -2.11 -18.47 -7.15
C ARG A 265 -1.00 -17.44 -7.01
N ASP A 266 -1.36 -16.16 -7.08
CA ASP A 266 -0.42 -15.02 -7.05
C ASP A 266 0.31 -14.95 -5.71
N ALA A 267 -0.42 -15.17 -4.63
CA ALA A 267 0.12 -15.22 -3.29
C ALA A 267 1.12 -16.39 -3.13
N SER A 268 0.77 -17.59 -3.63
CA SER A 268 1.64 -18.76 -3.55
C SER A 268 2.97 -18.54 -4.27
N MET A 269 2.96 -18.01 -5.50
CA MET A 269 4.17 -17.69 -6.27
C MET A 269 5.02 -16.62 -5.56
N SER A 270 4.39 -15.58 -5.02
CA SER A 270 5.08 -14.50 -4.30
C SER A 270 5.74 -15.01 -3.03
N ILE A 271 5.03 -15.82 -2.25
CA ILE A 271 5.54 -16.39 -0.99
C ILE A 271 6.62 -17.42 -1.24
N GLU A 272 6.49 -18.26 -2.26
CA GLU A 272 7.55 -19.20 -2.67
C GLU A 272 8.85 -18.43 -2.97
N THR A 273 8.76 -17.36 -3.76
CA THR A 273 9.91 -16.53 -4.10
C THR A 273 10.54 -15.91 -2.83
N LEU A 274 9.74 -15.32 -1.94
CA LEU A 274 10.24 -14.77 -0.66
C LEU A 274 10.89 -15.85 0.23
N PHE A 275 10.34 -17.07 0.21
CA PHE A 275 10.85 -18.19 0.97
C PHE A 275 12.23 -18.65 0.46
N GLN A 276 12.37 -18.80 -0.86
CA GLN A 276 13.63 -19.24 -1.51
C GLN A 276 14.80 -18.30 -1.27
N ILE A 277 14.52 -16.99 -1.09
CA ILE A 277 15.56 -15.98 -0.84
C ILE A 277 15.80 -15.70 0.66
N GLY A 278 15.19 -16.50 1.56
CA GLY A 278 15.48 -16.49 2.99
C GLY A 278 14.44 -15.81 3.89
N HIS A 279 13.32 -15.30 3.34
CA HIS A 279 12.26 -14.66 4.12
C HIS A 279 11.21 -15.66 4.65
N ILE A 280 11.67 -16.66 5.41
CA ILE A 280 10.84 -17.75 5.98
C ILE A 280 9.63 -17.23 6.77
N GLY A 281 9.78 -16.10 7.47
CA GLY A 281 8.69 -15.50 8.23
C GLY A 281 7.49 -15.07 7.39
N ALA A 282 7.69 -14.76 6.10
CA ALA A 282 6.60 -14.47 5.17
C ALA A 282 5.78 -15.73 4.89
N ALA A 283 6.44 -16.85 4.56
CA ALA A 283 5.78 -18.12 4.33
C ALA A 283 5.01 -18.60 5.57
N ARG A 284 5.61 -18.49 6.75
CA ARG A 284 4.94 -18.89 8.01
C ARG A 284 3.66 -18.07 8.26
N ARG A 285 3.65 -16.77 8.01
CA ARG A 285 2.44 -15.94 8.15
C ARG A 285 1.38 -16.29 7.12
N PHE A 286 1.78 -16.51 5.87
CA PHE A 286 0.85 -16.93 4.82
C PHE A 286 0.22 -18.29 5.14
N MET A 287 1.01 -19.28 5.60
CA MET A 287 0.47 -20.58 6.02
C MET A 287 -0.55 -20.45 7.15
N LYS A 288 -0.30 -19.57 8.14
CA LYS A 288 -1.29 -19.27 9.18
C LYS A 288 -2.55 -18.60 8.63
N PHE A 289 -2.42 -17.69 7.68
CA PHE A 289 -3.55 -17.06 6.99
C PHE A 289 -4.40 -18.12 6.26
N ILE A 290 -3.77 -19.02 5.51
CA ILE A 290 -4.44 -20.13 4.81
C ILE A 290 -5.16 -21.04 5.79
N GLN A 291 -4.50 -21.48 6.87
CA GLN A 291 -5.12 -22.31 7.90
C GLN A 291 -6.36 -21.63 8.50
N SER A 292 -6.22 -20.37 8.92
CA SER A 292 -7.35 -19.64 9.50
C SER A 292 -8.52 -19.43 8.54
N THR A 293 -8.23 -19.34 7.22
CA THR A 293 -9.25 -19.12 6.18
C THR A 293 -9.99 -20.40 5.81
N PHE A 294 -9.29 -21.55 5.82
CA PHE A 294 -9.85 -22.84 5.39
C PHE A 294 -10.45 -23.68 6.52
N VAL A 295 -9.77 -23.77 7.67
CA VAL A 295 -10.17 -24.66 8.77
C VAL A 295 -11.46 -24.22 9.45
N SER A 296 -11.79 -22.92 9.41
CA SER A 296 -12.95 -22.40 10.14
C SER A 296 -14.31 -22.66 9.50
N LYS A 297 -14.37 -23.20 8.25
CA LYS A 297 -15.63 -23.36 7.52
C LYS A 297 -15.58 -24.54 6.55
N HIS A 298 -16.46 -25.51 6.70
CA HIS A 298 -16.73 -26.62 5.75
C HIS A 298 -17.30 -26.13 4.40
N GLU A 299 -16.81 -25.01 3.90
CA GLU A 299 -17.27 -24.36 2.67
C GLU A 299 -16.32 -24.64 1.50
N SER A 300 -16.84 -24.57 0.28
CA SER A 300 -16.03 -24.77 -0.93
C SER A 300 -14.89 -23.76 -1.04
N TYR A 301 -13.77 -24.23 -1.54
CA TYR A 301 -12.59 -23.43 -1.88
C TYR A 301 -12.94 -22.31 -2.87
N GLN A 302 -12.34 -21.11 -2.66
CA GLN A 302 -12.37 -19.99 -3.58
C GLN A 302 -10.97 -19.68 -4.09
N ILE A 303 -10.87 -19.11 -5.28
CA ILE A 303 -9.58 -18.76 -5.89
C ILE A 303 -8.96 -17.51 -5.27
N MET A 304 -9.78 -16.69 -4.60
CA MET A 304 -9.39 -15.43 -3.99
C MET A 304 -10.21 -15.15 -2.72
N TYR A 305 -9.62 -14.36 -1.86
CA TYR A 305 -10.19 -13.92 -0.58
C TYR A 305 -9.88 -12.45 -0.35
N GLY A 306 -10.66 -11.79 0.50
CA GLY A 306 -10.29 -10.51 1.07
C GLY A 306 -9.01 -10.61 1.92
N ILE A 307 -8.42 -9.49 2.25
CA ILE A 307 -7.15 -9.46 3.01
C ILE A 307 -7.27 -9.99 4.44
N ARG A 308 -8.49 -10.13 4.97
CA ARG A 308 -8.79 -10.72 6.29
C ARG A 308 -9.46 -12.08 6.18
N GLY A 309 -9.52 -12.66 4.97
CA GLY A 309 -10.17 -13.93 4.69
C GLY A 309 -11.66 -13.80 4.32
N GLU A 310 -12.12 -12.60 3.98
CA GLU A 310 -13.49 -12.38 3.51
C GLU A 310 -13.74 -13.18 2.24
N ARG A 311 -14.90 -13.83 2.17
CA ARG A 311 -15.30 -14.69 1.06
C ARG A 311 -16.17 -13.96 0.04
N GLN A 312 -16.98 -13.03 0.49
CA GLN A 312 -17.86 -12.25 -0.36
C GLN A 312 -17.18 -10.95 -0.77
N LEU A 313 -16.89 -10.81 -2.05
CA LEU A 313 -16.16 -9.68 -2.62
C LEU A 313 -17.01 -9.01 -3.70
N THR A 314 -18.25 -8.67 -3.37
CA THR A 314 -19.25 -8.12 -4.30
C THR A 314 -18.71 -6.97 -5.10
N GLU A 315 -18.78 -7.09 -6.43
CA GLU A 315 -18.36 -6.03 -7.34
C GLU A 315 -19.38 -4.89 -7.39
N ILE A 316 -18.89 -3.66 -7.29
CA ILE A 316 -19.68 -2.44 -7.35
C ILE A 316 -19.01 -1.48 -8.33
N ILE A 317 -19.78 -0.86 -9.22
CA ILE A 317 -19.29 0.14 -10.16
C ILE A 317 -19.42 1.54 -9.53
N LEU A 318 -18.32 2.30 -9.61
CA LEU A 318 -18.25 3.69 -9.18
C LEU A 318 -18.47 4.61 -10.40
N GLU A 319 -19.73 4.85 -10.75
CA GLU A 319 -20.14 5.57 -11.97
C GLU A 319 -19.62 7.01 -12.05
N HIS A 320 -19.37 7.64 -10.90
CA HIS A 320 -18.95 9.03 -10.78
C HIS A 320 -17.46 9.26 -11.12
N LEU A 321 -16.64 8.19 -11.18
CA LEU A 321 -15.23 8.28 -11.53
C LEU A 321 -15.02 8.01 -13.03
N SER A 322 -14.11 8.76 -13.65
CA SER A 322 -13.80 8.66 -15.08
C SER A 322 -12.96 7.43 -15.45
N GLY A 323 -12.26 6.85 -14.48
CA GLY A 323 -11.27 5.79 -14.70
C GLY A 323 -9.93 6.32 -15.22
N TYR A 324 -8.88 5.51 -15.07
CA TYR A 324 -7.54 5.84 -15.54
C TYR A 324 -7.55 6.19 -17.04
N LYS A 325 -7.20 7.45 -17.38
CA LYS A 325 -7.25 7.96 -18.77
C LYS A 325 -8.60 7.70 -19.45
N ASN A 326 -9.71 7.91 -18.72
CA ASN A 326 -11.08 7.67 -19.16
C ASN A 326 -11.41 6.19 -19.47
N SER A 327 -10.72 5.25 -18.84
CA SER A 327 -10.99 3.82 -18.97
C SER A 327 -12.05 3.40 -17.95
N LYS A 328 -13.30 3.36 -18.37
CA LYS A 328 -14.44 2.91 -17.54
C LYS A 328 -14.71 1.41 -17.76
N PRO A 329 -15.41 0.78 -16.80
CA PRO A 329 -15.85 1.28 -15.50
C PRO A 329 -14.76 1.26 -14.44
N VAL A 330 -14.91 2.08 -13.39
CA VAL A 330 -14.17 1.95 -12.14
C VAL A 330 -14.95 1.01 -11.23
N ARG A 331 -14.28 -0.01 -10.68
CA ARG A 331 -14.88 -1.05 -9.84
C ARG A 331 -14.21 -1.13 -8.49
N ILE A 332 -14.98 -1.53 -7.47
CA ILE A 332 -14.51 -2.03 -6.19
C ILE A 332 -15.17 -3.38 -5.94
N GLY A 333 -14.48 -4.28 -5.22
CA GLY A 333 -14.87 -5.68 -5.21
C GLY A 333 -14.50 -6.39 -6.51
N ASN A 334 -14.70 -7.72 -6.58
CA ASN A 334 -14.37 -8.48 -7.78
C ASN A 334 -15.15 -9.81 -7.81
N ASP A 335 -16.10 -9.93 -8.72
CA ASP A 335 -16.99 -11.10 -8.85
C ASP A 335 -16.27 -12.39 -9.31
N ALA A 336 -14.98 -12.32 -9.63
CA ALA A 336 -14.18 -13.52 -9.90
C ALA A 336 -14.10 -14.47 -8.69
N TYR A 337 -14.45 -14.03 -7.48
CA TYR A 337 -14.51 -14.93 -6.32
C TYR A 337 -15.48 -16.11 -6.49
N HIS A 338 -16.43 -16.03 -7.42
CA HIS A 338 -17.33 -17.13 -7.83
C HIS A 338 -16.71 -18.09 -8.84
N GLN A 339 -15.60 -17.75 -9.48
CA GLN A 339 -14.98 -18.55 -10.52
C GLN A 339 -14.26 -19.76 -9.94
N LYS A 340 -14.02 -20.75 -10.80
CA LYS A 340 -13.12 -21.87 -10.54
C LYS A 340 -11.93 -21.77 -11.48
N GLN A 341 -10.72 -21.68 -10.93
CA GLN A 341 -9.45 -21.65 -11.65
C GLN A 341 -8.60 -22.81 -11.14
N ASN A 342 -8.50 -23.88 -11.91
CA ASN A 342 -7.90 -25.15 -11.47
C ASN A 342 -6.39 -25.04 -11.23
N ASP A 343 -5.70 -24.10 -11.87
CA ASP A 343 -4.29 -23.81 -11.69
C ASP A 343 -3.96 -23.34 -10.27
N SER A 344 -4.87 -22.62 -9.60
CA SER A 344 -4.68 -22.10 -8.24
C SER A 344 -4.39 -23.20 -7.22
N PHE A 345 -4.95 -24.41 -7.43
CA PHE A 345 -4.69 -25.56 -6.56
C PHE A 345 -3.25 -26.04 -6.68
N GLY A 346 -2.72 -26.13 -7.91
CA GLY A 346 -1.35 -26.59 -8.15
C GLY A 346 -0.31 -25.70 -7.46
N TYR A 347 -0.43 -24.39 -7.60
CA TYR A 347 0.48 -23.44 -6.96
C TYR A 347 0.41 -23.49 -5.43
N LEU A 348 -0.79 -23.56 -4.86
CA LEU A 348 -0.96 -23.66 -3.42
C LEU A 348 -0.40 -24.97 -2.87
N MET A 349 -0.68 -26.09 -3.53
CA MET A 349 -0.18 -27.40 -3.13
C MET A 349 1.35 -27.50 -3.18
N ASP A 350 1.97 -26.93 -4.22
CA ASP A 350 3.42 -26.92 -4.34
C ASP A 350 4.05 -26.07 -3.23
N LEU A 351 3.53 -24.90 -2.93
CA LEU A 351 4.00 -24.07 -1.83
C LEU A 351 3.88 -24.79 -0.47
N ILE A 352 2.74 -25.45 -0.19
CA ILE A 352 2.51 -26.20 1.04
C ILE A 352 3.53 -27.34 1.16
N TYR A 353 3.74 -28.10 0.07
CA TYR A 353 4.74 -29.18 0.03
C TYR A 353 6.14 -28.64 0.33
N GLN A 354 6.58 -27.59 -0.35
CA GLN A 354 7.89 -26.97 -0.15
C GLN A 354 8.07 -26.46 1.29
N TYR A 355 7.02 -25.83 1.83
CA TYR A 355 7.05 -25.31 3.20
C TYR A 355 7.27 -26.43 4.22
N TYR A 356 6.45 -27.50 4.22
CA TYR A 356 6.56 -28.59 5.20
C TYR A 356 7.80 -29.47 4.97
N ARG A 357 8.33 -29.52 3.76
CA ARG A 357 9.62 -30.20 3.49
C ARG A 357 10.79 -29.54 4.21
N LEU A 358 10.76 -28.22 4.36
CA LEU A 358 11.86 -27.44 4.94
C LEU A 358 11.58 -26.98 6.37
N MET A 359 10.32 -26.91 6.74
CA MET A 359 9.84 -26.44 8.05
C MET A 359 8.88 -27.49 8.63
N PRO A 360 9.41 -28.54 9.26
CA PRO A 360 8.57 -29.58 9.86
C PRO A 360 7.57 -28.96 10.84
N GLY A 361 6.28 -29.21 10.61
CA GLY A 361 5.19 -28.84 11.52
C GLY A 361 4.92 -29.89 12.57
N THR A 362 4.04 -29.61 13.51
CA THR A 362 3.46 -30.62 14.38
C THR A 362 2.53 -31.55 13.58
N LEU A 363 2.27 -32.76 14.08
CA LEU A 363 1.34 -33.68 13.43
C LEU A 363 -0.05 -33.05 13.29
N ASP A 364 -0.53 -32.33 14.30
CA ASP A 364 -1.82 -31.65 14.31
C ASP A 364 -1.90 -30.56 13.22
N GLU A 365 -0.85 -29.71 13.07
CA GLU A 365 -0.81 -28.69 12.01
C GLU A 365 -0.83 -29.31 10.61
N ILE A 366 -0.15 -30.45 10.42
CA ILE A 366 -0.11 -31.18 9.15
C ILE A 366 -1.45 -31.85 8.88
N GLU A 367 -2.09 -32.45 9.89
CA GLU A 367 -3.39 -33.10 9.79
C GLU A 367 -4.50 -32.10 9.42
N ASP A 368 -4.58 -30.98 10.10
CA ASP A 368 -5.53 -29.89 9.79
C ASP A 368 -5.37 -29.40 8.35
N MET A 369 -4.13 -29.21 7.90
CA MET A 369 -3.85 -28.81 6.53
C MET A 369 -4.22 -29.91 5.54
N TRP A 370 -3.91 -31.18 5.85
CA TRP A 370 -4.22 -32.31 5.01
C TRP A 370 -5.73 -32.52 4.83
N LEU A 371 -6.50 -32.41 5.92
CA LEU A 371 -7.98 -32.46 5.85
C LEU A 371 -8.52 -31.33 5.00
N SER A 372 -8.00 -30.12 5.14
CA SER A 372 -8.37 -28.97 4.31
C SER A 372 -8.09 -29.25 2.83
N LEU A 373 -6.95 -29.83 2.50
CA LEU A 373 -6.56 -30.17 1.12
C LEU A 373 -7.40 -31.28 0.51
N ILE A 374 -7.79 -32.29 1.29
CA ILE A 374 -8.73 -33.35 0.84
C ILE A 374 -10.07 -32.72 0.48
N HIS A 375 -10.62 -31.85 1.31
CA HIS A 375 -11.87 -31.13 1.01
C HIS A 375 -11.76 -30.22 -0.23
N ILE A 376 -10.58 -29.69 -0.50
CA ILE A 376 -10.28 -28.88 -1.69
C ILE A 376 -10.21 -29.76 -2.94
N SER A 377 -9.53 -30.91 -2.89
CA SER A 377 -9.22 -31.74 -4.06
C SER A 377 -10.32 -32.76 -4.42
N GLU A 378 -11.20 -33.14 -3.50
CA GLU A 378 -12.23 -34.18 -3.68
C GLU A 378 -13.68 -33.70 -3.81
N PRO A 379 -14.07 -32.45 -4.09
CA PRO A 379 -15.47 -32.05 -4.19
C PRO A 379 -16.23 -32.76 -5.33
N THR A 380 -15.53 -33.49 -6.19
CA THR A 380 -16.11 -34.19 -7.36
C THR A 380 -16.44 -35.67 -7.13
N ARG A 381 -15.90 -36.32 -6.09
CA ARG A 381 -16.17 -37.75 -5.82
C ARG A 381 -17.50 -38.06 -5.12
N LEU A 382 -18.11 -37.08 -4.45
CA LEU A 382 -19.37 -37.27 -3.71
C LEU A 382 -20.63 -36.91 -4.48
N ARG A 383 -20.54 -36.65 -5.81
CA ARG A 383 -21.71 -36.46 -6.70
C ARG A 383 -21.74 -37.51 -7.80
N ARG A 384 -21.72 -38.76 -7.42
CA ARG A 384 -22.18 -39.87 -8.27
C ARG A 384 -23.19 -40.71 -7.49
#